data_8e6b76a2a4ef2dba4b0844d34433777a
#
_entry.id   8e6b76a2a4ef2dba4b0844d34433777a
#
_cell.length_a   1.000
_cell.length_b   1.000
_cell.length_c   1.000
_cell.angle_alpha   90.00
_cell.angle_beta   90.00
_cell.angle_gamma   90.00
#
_symmetry.space_group_name_H-M   'P 1'
#
loop_
_entity.id
_entity.type
_entity.pdbx_description
1 polymer ?
#
loop_
_entity_poly.entity_id
_entity_poly.type
_entity_poly.pdbx_seq_one_letter_code
_entity_poly.pdbx_strand_id
1 'polypeptide(L)'
;MYTCCRYYALEGVAGHAGDAAFTVEVNHFTFGPGCLREAGSHARALGMTRVGLFTDKTVRDLPYVATVKRSLESAGCAVEIYWDCAVEPTGDSFMAAARFAQEGKFDGFVSVGGGSVMDTTKAANLYATYPDELLAYVNAPIGLGKAVPGPLKPHIACPTTCGTGSEVTGIAICNLLEQQCKTGILSRHMLPSRALVDPDVTHTLSSAVIAANGFDALSHALESYTARPHSAKPKTYEGHDGAKRPMNQGANLWSDMGAREALRIIGQGT
;
A
#
# COMPACT_ATOMS: atom_id res chain seq x y z
N MET A 1 -13.41 -31.24 1.29
CA MET A 1 -14.61 -30.42 1.60
C MET A 1 -14.35 -29.04 1.03
N TYR A 2 -15.22 -28.53 0.18
CA TYR A 2 -14.96 -27.34 -0.62
C TYR A 2 -14.83 -26.08 0.24
N THR A 3 -13.94 -25.19 -0.16
CA THR A 3 -13.57 -23.94 0.53
C THR A 3 -14.77 -23.03 0.84
N CYS A 4 -15.84 -23.09 0.04
CA CYS A 4 -17.05 -22.30 0.26
C CYS A 4 -17.76 -22.63 1.59
N CYS A 5 -17.70 -23.87 2.04
CA CYS A 5 -18.32 -24.29 3.31
C CYS A 5 -17.68 -23.61 4.54
N ARG A 6 -16.40 -23.21 4.44
CA ARG A 6 -15.72 -22.49 5.53
C ARG A 6 -16.35 -21.12 5.82
N TYR A 7 -16.90 -20.46 4.79
CA TYR A 7 -17.44 -19.11 4.91
C TYR A 7 -18.96 -19.10 5.13
N TYR A 8 -19.67 -20.10 4.64
CA TYR A 8 -21.13 -20.13 4.62
C TYR A 8 -21.76 -21.23 5.47
N ALA A 9 -20.97 -22.20 5.95
CA ALA A 9 -21.49 -23.28 6.82
C ALA A 9 -22.01 -22.79 8.19
N LEU A 10 -21.81 -21.52 8.50
CA LEU A 10 -22.29 -20.86 9.70
C LEU A 10 -23.63 -20.12 9.49
N GLU A 11 -24.14 -20.07 8.24
CA GLU A 11 -25.48 -19.57 7.96
C GLU A 11 -26.52 -20.47 8.68
N GLY A 12 -27.28 -19.87 9.59
CA GLY A 12 -28.27 -20.58 10.38
C GLY A 12 -27.87 -20.95 11.83
N VAL A 13 -26.62 -20.67 12.23
CA VAL A 13 -26.26 -20.72 13.65
C VAL A 13 -26.79 -19.46 14.32
N ALA A 14 -27.70 -19.59 15.24
CA ALA A 14 -28.30 -18.50 16.00
C ALA A 14 -27.18 -17.60 16.62
N GLY A 15 -27.16 -16.31 16.28
CA GLY A 15 -26.20 -15.35 16.80
C GLY A 15 -25.10 -14.92 15.83
N HIS A 16 -25.06 -15.38 14.57
CA HIS A 16 -24.13 -14.88 13.57
C HIS A 16 -24.55 -13.49 13.05
N ALA A 17 -23.89 -12.44 13.56
CA ALA A 17 -24.07 -11.06 13.12
C ALA A 17 -23.03 -10.64 12.04
N GLY A 18 -22.43 -11.60 11.33
CA GLY A 18 -21.41 -11.35 10.32
C GLY A 18 -21.96 -10.80 9.01
N ASP A 19 -21.09 -10.23 8.18
CA ASP A 19 -21.45 -9.82 6.80
C ASP A 19 -21.33 -11.02 5.86
N ALA A 20 -22.43 -11.39 5.22
CA ALA A 20 -22.47 -12.48 4.25
C ALA A 20 -21.71 -12.16 2.96
N ALA A 21 -21.44 -10.88 2.69
CA ALA A 21 -20.73 -10.41 1.51
C ALA A 21 -19.36 -9.83 1.87
N PHE A 22 -18.42 -9.94 0.95
CA PHE A 22 -17.12 -9.26 1.04
C PHE A 22 -16.86 -8.44 -0.21
N THR A 23 -16.01 -7.43 -0.09
CA THR A 23 -15.56 -6.59 -1.20
C THR A 23 -14.09 -6.83 -1.45
N VAL A 24 -13.70 -7.02 -2.70
CA VAL A 24 -12.30 -7.06 -3.13
C VAL A 24 -11.94 -5.70 -3.70
N GLU A 25 -11.05 -4.99 -3.03
CA GLU A 25 -10.51 -3.71 -3.48
C GLU A 25 -9.10 -3.94 -4.00
N VAL A 26 -8.90 -3.76 -5.29
CA VAL A 26 -7.59 -3.87 -5.95
C VAL A 26 -7.34 -2.64 -6.78
N ASN A 27 -6.09 -2.24 -6.88
CA ASN A 27 -5.65 -1.22 -7.83
C ASN A 27 -5.30 -1.86 -9.19
N HIS A 28 -4.93 -1.03 -10.15
CA HIS A 28 -4.36 -1.51 -11.41
C HIS A 28 -2.93 -2.01 -11.15
N PHE A 29 -2.71 -3.29 -11.40
CA PHE A 29 -1.47 -3.98 -11.12
C PHE A 29 -0.84 -4.48 -12.43
N THR A 30 0.40 -4.06 -12.70
CA THR A 30 1.23 -4.54 -13.81
C THR A 30 2.42 -5.29 -13.23
N PHE A 31 2.61 -6.54 -13.66
CA PHE A 31 3.73 -7.37 -13.23
C PHE A 31 4.51 -7.87 -14.44
N GLY A 32 5.82 -7.69 -14.42
CA GLY A 32 6.71 -8.27 -15.42
C GLY A 32 8.04 -7.54 -15.53
N PRO A 33 9.08 -8.23 -16.06
CA PRO A 33 10.40 -7.67 -16.25
C PRO A 33 10.35 -6.41 -17.15
N GLY A 34 10.98 -5.32 -16.67
CA GLY A 34 11.06 -4.07 -17.40
C GLY A 34 9.81 -3.19 -17.36
N CYS A 35 8.75 -3.55 -16.61
CA CYS A 35 7.49 -2.78 -16.57
C CYS A 35 7.65 -1.36 -15.99
N LEU A 36 8.73 -1.07 -15.27
CA LEU A 36 9.04 0.29 -14.82
C LEU A 36 9.15 1.30 -15.96
N ARG A 37 9.47 0.85 -17.20
CA ARG A 37 9.50 1.71 -18.40
C ARG A 37 8.12 2.23 -18.80
N GLU A 38 7.05 1.66 -18.27
CA GLU A 38 5.66 2.03 -18.56
C GLU A 38 5.16 3.19 -17.68
N ALA A 39 5.93 3.61 -16.66
CA ALA A 39 5.51 4.63 -15.70
C ALA A 39 4.97 5.92 -16.36
N GLY A 40 5.60 6.39 -17.44
CA GLY A 40 5.15 7.57 -18.18
C GLY A 40 3.82 7.38 -18.90
N SER A 41 3.54 6.20 -19.45
CA SER A 41 2.26 5.91 -20.10
C SER A 41 1.13 5.85 -19.07
N HIS A 42 1.40 5.25 -17.90
CA HIS A 42 0.47 5.24 -16.79
C HIS A 42 0.21 6.63 -16.22
N ALA A 43 1.25 7.47 -16.09
CA ALA A 43 1.12 8.85 -15.65
C ALA A 43 0.20 9.65 -16.59
N ARG A 44 0.41 9.56 -17.91
CA ARG A 44 -0.49 10.20 -18.90
C ARG A 44 -1.92 9.72 -18.79
N ALA A 45 -2.12 8.41 -18.64
CA ALA A 45 -3.46 7.84 -18.49
C ALA A 45 -4.18 8.33 -17.22
N LEU A 46 -3.42 8.74 -16.20
CA LEU A 46 -3.91 9.33 -14.96
C LEU A 46 -3.98 10.87 -15.00
N GLY A 47 -3.63 11.50 -16.14
CA GLY A 47 -3.65 12.95 -16.31
C GLY A 47 -2.55 13.69 -15.54
N MET A 48 -1.48 12.99 -15.13
CA MET A 48 -0.38 13.59 -14.39
C MET A 48 0.52 14.42 -15.31
N THR A 49 0.87 15.63 -14.87
CA THR A 49 1.75 16.56 -15.59
C THR A 49 2.93 17.06 -14.76
N ARG A 50 2.73 17.17 -13.43
CA ARG A 50 3.74 17.58 -12.46
C ARG A 50 3.83 16.56 -11.35
N VAL A 51 4.91 15.78 -11.35
CA VAL A 51 5.07 14.57 -10.54
C VAL A 51 6.09 14.77 -9.44
N GLY A 52 5.69 14.46 -8.19
CA GLY A 52 6.62 14.21 -7.09
C GLY A 52 7.08 12.75 -7.13
N LEU A 53 8.36 12.51 -7.43
CA LEU A 53 8.96 11.18 -7.39
C LEU A 53 9.66 10.98 -6.06
N PHE A 54 9.25 9.97 -5.29
CA PHE A 54 9.76 9.66 -3.96
C PHE A 54 10.65 8.43 -4.00
N THR A 55 11.77 8.51 -3.31
CA THR A 55 12.74 7.41 -3.15
C THR A 55 13.55 7.60 -1.86
N ASP A 56 14.45 6.70 -1.57
CA ASP A 56 15.39 6.80 -0.45
C ASP A 56 16.85 6.90 -0.92
N LYS A 57 17.75 7.18 0.03
CA LYS A 57 19.18 7.36 -0.25
C LYS A 57 19.87 6.11 -0.81
N THR A 58 19.32 4.93 -0.55
CA THR A 58 19.88 3.66 -1.02
C THR A 58 19.45 3.36 -2.46
N VAL A 59 18.17 3.63 -2.76
CA VAL A 59 17.57 3.29 -4.06
C VAL A 59 17.83 4.36 -5.12
N ARG A 60 17.99 5.63 -4.74
CA ARG A 60 18.07 6.79 -5.66
C ARG A 60 19.14 6.64 -6.75
N ASP A 61 20.27 6.01 -6.42
CA ASP A 61 21.42 5.86 -7.33
C ASP A 61 21.33 4.56 -8.15
N LEU A 62 20.29 3.74 -7.93
CA LEU A 62 20.02 2.55 -8.72
C LEU A 62 19.37 2.92 -10.07
N PRO A 63 19.55 2.09 -11.10
CA PRO A 63 19.07 2.39 -12.45
C PRO A 63 17.54 2.51 -12.55
N TYR A 64 16.82 1.97 -11.58
CA TYR A 64 15.35 1.94 -11.56
C TYR A 64 14.74 3.34 -11.44
N VAL A 65 15.26 4.19 -10.55
CA VAL A 65 14.80 5.58 -10.39
C VAL A 65 15.03 6.36 -11.68
N ALA A 66 16.23 6.23 -12.28
CA ALA A 66 16.53 6.87 -13.55
C ALA A 66 15.63 6.38 -14.70
N THR A 67 15.26 5.08 -14.69
CA THR A 67 14.35 4.50 -15.68
C THR A 67 12.94 5.08 -15.56
N VAL A 68 12.39 5.11 -14.34
CA VAL A 68 11.08 5.69 -14.07
C VAL A 68 11.07 7.19 -14.40
N LYS A 69 12.08 7.94 -13.94
CA LYS A 69 12.20 9.38 -14.22
C LYS A 69 12.19 9.65 -15.74
N ARG A 70 13.05 8.99 -16.51
CA ARG A 70 13.09 9.14 -17.98
C ARG A 70 11.76 8.79 -18.64
N SER A 71 11.09 7.75 -18.18
CA SER A 71 9.78 7.36 -18.69
C SER A 71 8.74 8.47 -18.47
N LEU A 72 8.70 9.06 -17.28
CA LEU A 72 7.82 10.18 -16.93
C LEU A 72 8.13 11.44 -17.76
N GLU A 73 9.41 11.83 -17.86
CA GLU A 73 9.85 12.99 -18.63
C GLU A 73 9.56 12.81 -20.12
N SER A 74 9.79 11.61 -20.68
CA SER A 74 9.45 11.28 -22.08
C SER A 74 7.95 11.33 -22.34
N ALA A 75 7.14 11.17 -21.29
CA ALA A 75 5.69 11.30 -21.34
C ALA A 75 5.21 12.76 -21.20
N GLY A 76 6.12 13.71 -21.00
CA GLY A 76 5.82 15.15 -20.86
C GLY A 76 5.60 15.60 -19.41
N CYS A 77 5.86 14.77 -18.42
CA CYS A 77 5.73 15.16 -17.01
C CYS A 77 6.96 15.96 -16.55
N ALA A 78 6.73 17.06 -15.82
CA ALA A 78 7.76 17.68 -15.00
C ALA A 78 7.96 16.85 -13.74
N VAL A 79 9.20 16.47 -13.41
CA VAL A 79 9.51 15.55 -12.31
C VAL A 79 10.43 16.22 -11.29
N GLU A 80 10.02 16.28 -10.04
CA GLU A 80 10.86 16.64 -8.90
C GLU A 80 11.06 15.43 -7.99
N ILE A 81 12.28 15.24 -7.48
CA ILE A 81 12.63 14.05 -6.69
C ILE A 81 12.78 14.42 -5.22
N TYR A 82 12.09 13.67 -4.36
CA TYR A 82 12.31 13.60 -2.93
C TYR A 82 13.06 12.31 -2.60
N TRP A 83 14.31 12.39 -2.14
CA TRP A 83 15.17 11.22 -1.85
C TRP A 83 15.43 11.00 -0.36
N ASP A 84 14.74 11.72 0.50
CA ASP A 84 14.98 11.70 1.95
C ASP A 84 13.93 10.85 2.71
N CYS A 85 13.32 9.88 2.00
CA CYS A 85 12.46 8.91 2.68
C CYS A 85 13.29 8.10 3.67
N ALA A 86 12.88 8.12 4.94
CA ALA A 86 13.54 7.36 5.99
C ALA A 86 13.15 5.87 5.91
N VAL A 87 14.11 4.97 6.09
CA VAL A 87 13.82 3.58 6.43
C VAL A 87 13.22 3.57 7.84
N GLU A 88 12.12 2.85 8.04
CA GLU A 88 11.31 2.95 9.27
C GLU A 88 10.84 4.41 9.50
N PRO A 89 9.91 4.93 8.67
CA PRO A 89 9.52 6.33 8.71
C PRO A 89 9.01 6.76 10.08
N THR A 90 9.33 7.99 10.46
CA THR A 90 8.80 8.63 11.67
C THR A 90 7.69 9.61 11.32
N GLY A 91 6.90 10.04 12.30
CA GLY A 91 5.93 11.12 12.13
C GLY A 91 6.57 12.38 11.54
N ASP A 92 7.74 12.77 12.03
CA ASP A 92 8.49 13.95 11.52
C ASP A 92 8.92 13.77 10.07
N SER A 93 9.36 12.57 9.66
CA SER A 93 9.73 12.28 8.28
C SER A 93 8.52 12.33 7.33
N PHE A 94 7.34 11.90 7.79
CA PHE A 94 6.08 12.07 7.04
C PHE A 94 5.75 13.55 6.84
N MET A 95 5.84 14.36 7.89
CA MET A 95 5.55 15.78 7.80
C MET A 95 6.59 16.55 6.97
N ALA A 96 7.86 16.15 6.96
CA ALA A 96 8.88 16.71 6.07
C ALA A 96 8.55 16.41 4.60
N ALA A 97 8.20 15.17 4.30
CA ALA A 97 7.77 14.76 2.95
C ALA A 97 6.47 15.46 2.51
N ALA A 98 5.55 15.69 3.44
CA ALA A 98 4.32 16.44 3.18
C ALA A 98 4.59 17.90 2.82
N ARG A 99 5.52 18.56 3.50
CA ARG A 99 5.94 19.95 3.15
C ARG A 99 6.51 20.03 1.73
N PHE A 100 7.41 19.11 1.39
CA PHE A 100 7.93 19.03 0.02
C PHE A 100 6.78 18.85 -1.00
N ALA A 101 5.81 18.00 -0.69
CA ALA A 101 4.67 17.75 -1.58
C ALA A 101 3.76 18.98 -1.74
N GLN A 102 3.56 19.75 -0.66
CA GLN A 102 2.79 21.01 -0.69
C GLN A 102 3.50 22.10 -1.50
N GLU A 103 4.80 22.29 -1.29
CA GLU A 103 5.61 23.27 -2.00
C GLU A 103 5.70 22.96 -3.49
N GLY A 104 5.86 21.66 -3.84
CA GLY A 104 5.95 21.19 -5.21
C GLY A 104 4.66 21.30 -6.01
N LYS A 105 3.51 21.43 -5.36
CA LYS A 105 2.17 21.53 -6.00
C LYS A 105 1.95 20.45 -7.07
N PHE A 106 2.35 19.22 -6.76
CA PHE A 106 2.24 18.09 -7.67
C PHE A 106 0.78 17.71 -7.94
N ASP A 107 0.48 17.27 -9.16
CA ASP A 107 -0.81 16.70 -9.56
C ASP A 107 -0.82 15.17 -9.49
N GLY A 108 0.34 14.55 -9.24
CA GLY A 108 0.48 13.11 -9.05
C GLY A 108 1.79 12.74 -8.36
N PHE A 109 1.84 11.52 -7.86
CA PHE A 109 2.95 11.00 -7.08
C PHE A 109 3.44 9.68 -7.68
N VAL A 110 4.76 9.46 -7.63
CA VAL A 110 5.40 8.20 -7.98
C VAL A 110 6.35 7.81 -6.87
N SER A 111 6.26 6.58 -6.38
CA SER A 111 7.22 6.02 -5.42
C SER A 111 8.07 4.94 -6.06
N VAL A 112 9.39 5.01 -5.90
CA VAL A 112 10.34 3.96 -6.31
C VAL A 112 11.15 3.56 -5.09
N GLY A 113 10.81 2.44 -4.47
CA GLY A 113 11.44 2.03 -3.21
C GLY A 113 10.67 0.91 -2.48
N GLY A 114 11.10 0.60 -1.28
CA GLY A 114 10.41 -0.34 -0.41
C GLY A 114 9.15 0.23 0.26
N GLY A 115 8.55 -0.54 1.17
CA GLY A 115 7.36 -0.13 1.92
C GLY A 115 7.48 1.23 2.57
N SER A 116 8.63 1.55 3.18
CA SER A 116 8.89 2.85 3.82
C SER A 116 8.77 4.03 2.86
N VAL A 117 9.25 3.89 1.61
CA VAL A 117 9.13 4.92 0.57
C VAL A 117 7.68 5.07 0.14
N MET A 118 6.99 3.96 -0.10
CA MET A 118 5.58 3.97 -0.50
C MET A 118 4.70 4.58 0.58
N ASP A 119 4.91 4.23 1.84
CA ASP A 119 4.15 4.75 2.97
C ASP A 119 4.40 6.24 3.19
N THR A 120 5.67 6.69 3.05
CA THR A 120 6.01 8.11 3.08
C THR A 120 5.32 8.88 1.96
N THR A 121 5.26 8.31 0.76
CA THR A 121 4.58 8.92 -0.40
C THR A 121 3.08 9.04 -0.17
N LYS A 122 2.44 8.00 0.38
CA LYS A 122 1.01 8.02 0.74
C LYS A 122 0.71 9.10 1.76
N ALA A 123 1.51 9.18 2.83
CA ALA A 123 1.38 10.21 3.85
C ALA A 123 1.61 11.61 3.27
N ALA A 124 2.66 11.81 2.46
CA ALA A 124 2.92 13.07 1.80
C ALA A 124 1.75 13.52 0.92
N ASN A 125 1.16 12.61 0.13
CA ASN A 125 -0.02 12.88 -0.68
C ASN A 125 -1.23 13.27 0.19
N LEU A 126 -1.46 12.54 1.29
CA LEU A 126 -2.55 12.82 2.22
C LEU A 126 -2.44 14.22 2.82
N TYR A 127 -1.33 14.52 3.47
CA TYR A 127 -1.14 15.81 4.16
C TYR A 127 -0.91 16.99 3.20
N ALA A 128 -0.50 16.73 1.96
CA ALA A 128 -0.47 17.79 0.94
C ALA A 128 -1.86 18.09 0.37
N THR A 129 -2.74 17.09 0.31
CA THR A 129 -4.10 17.26 -0.23
C THR A 129 -5.07 17.76 0.84
N TYR A 130 -4.97 17.24 2.04
CA TYR A 130 -5.80 17.56 3.21
C TYR A 130 -4.90 17.87 4.41
N PRO A 131 -4.33 19.09 4.48
CA PRO A 131 -3.44 19.49 5.57
C PRO A 131 -4.12 19.40 6.93
N ASP A 132 -3.43 18.78 7.89
CA ASP A 132 -3.86 18.66 9.27
C ASP A 132 -2.64 18.35 10.17
N GLU A 133 -2.82 18.29 11.47
CA GLU A 133 -1.82 17.81 12.42
C GLU A 133 -1.56 16.30 12.21
N LEU A 134 -0.32 15.85 12.48
CA LEU A 134 0.08 14.46 12.26
C LEU A 134 -0.92 13.46 12.87
N LEU A 135 -1.30 13.66 14.12
CA LEU A 135 -2.18 12.72 14.85
C LEU A 135 -3.64 12.78 14.42
N ALA A 136 -4.03 13.73 13.56
CA ALA A 136 -5.41 13.83 13.11
C ALA A 136 -5.86 12.57 12.37
N TYR A 137 -5.05 12.07 11.44
CA TYR A 137 -5.39 10.89 10.61
C TYR A 137 -4.83 9.58 11.17
N VAL A 138 -3.88 9.63 12.10
CA VAL A 138 -3.33 8.42 12.75
C VAL A 138 -4.43 7.66 13.46
N ASN A 139 -4.39 6.34 13.34
CA ASN A 139 -5.41 5.44 13.89
C ASN A 139 -5.58 5.60 15.40
N ALA A 140 -6.84 5.55 15.87
CA ALA A 140 -7.17 5.46 17.29
C ALA A 140 -6.63 4.14 17.89
N PRO A 141 -6.29 4.09 19.18
CA PRO A 141 -6.44 5.14 20.18
C PRO A 141 -5.28 6.13 20.26
N ILE A 142 -4.23 5.96 19.45
CA ILE A 142 -3.01 6.80 19.50
C ILE A 142 -3.29 8.17 18.88
N GLY A 143 -3.88 8.20 17.69
CA GLY A 143 -4.34 9.41 17.03
C GLY A 143 -5.86 9.57 17.10
N LEU A 144 -6.37 10.55 16.38
CA LEU A 144 -7.81 10.85 16.36
C LEU A 144 -8.59 9.96 15.39
N GLY A 145 -7.91 9.24 14.49
CA GLY A 145 -8.56 8.39 13.49
C GLY A 145 -9.54 9.15 12.59
N LYS A 146 -9.28 10.44 12.31
CA LYS A 146 -10.12 11.28 11.46
C LYS A 146 -10.24 10.65 10.07
N ALA A 147 -11.44 10.56 9.55
CA ALA A 147 -11.65 10.08 8.20
C ALA A 147 -11.00 11.02 7.16
N VAL A 148 -10.32 10.44 6.17
CA VAL A 148 -9.79 11.21 5.03
C VAL A 148 -10.96 11.78 4.25
N PRO A 149 -11.00 13.11 3.99
CA PRO A 149 -12.20 13.77 3.47
C PRO A 149 -12.63 13.36 2.06
N GLY A 150 -11.71 12.80 1.26
CA GLY A 150 -12.02 12.41 -0.11
C GLY A 150 -10.80 11.84 -0.87
N PRO A 151 -10.91 11.70 -2.20
CA PRO A 151 -9.84 11.15 -3.02
C PRO A 151 -8.54 11.93 -2.90
N LEU A 152 -7.43 11.22 -2.92
CA LEU A 152 -6.09 11.78 -3.03
C LEU A 152 -5.67 11.92 -4.50
N LYS A 153 -4.53 12.56 -4.73
CA LYS A 153 -3.94 12.64 -6.07
C LYS A 153 -3.47 11.26 -6.53
N PRO A 154 -3.45 11.00 -7.85
CA PRO A 154 -2.97 9.73 -8.38
C PRO A 154 -1.59 9.37 -7.84
N HIS A 155 -1.40 8.08 -7.50
CA HIS A 155 -0.12 7.54 -7.04
C HIS A 155 0.22 6.28 -7.84
N ILE A 156 1.42 6.24 -8.43
CA ILE A 156 2.01 5.07 -9.08
C ILE A 156 3.07 4.51 -8.13
N ALA A 157 2.89 3.30 -7.65
CA ALA A 157 3.82 2.63 -6.75
C ALA A 157 4.71 1.64 -7.53
N CYS A 158 6.03 1.79 -7.40
CA CYS A 158 7.05 0.94 -8.01
C CYS A 158 7.87 0.30 -6.88
N PRO A 159 7.45 -0.84 -6.32
CA PRO A 159 8.15 -1.50 -5.22
C PRO A 159 9.52 -2.00 -5.65
N THR A 160 10.52 -1.86 -4.77
CA THR A 160 11.85 -2.47 -4.92
C THR A 160 12.09 -3.60 -3.92
N THR A 161 11.10 -3.92 -3.11
CA THR A 161 11.08 -5.04 -2.16
C THR A 161 9.85 -5.90 -2.41
N CYS A 162 9.86 -7.15 -1.96
CA CYS A 162 8.81 -8.14 -2.22
C CYS A 162 8.20 -8.73 -0.94
N GLY A 163 8.09 -7.94 0.13
CA GLY A 163 7.52 -8.35 1.42
C GLY A 163 6.23 -7.62 1.75
N THR A 164 6.30 -6.29 1.88
CA THR A 164 5.26 -5.48 2.51
C THR A 164 3.92 -5.41 1.77
N GLY A 165 3.91 -5.54 0.45
CA GLY A 165 2.69 -5.34 -0.35
C GLY A 165 2.12 -3.92 -0.30
N SER A 166 2.94 -2.91 0.09
CA SER A 166 2.45 -1.54 0.25
C SER A 166 1.90 -0.94 -1.05
N GLU A 167 2.32 -1.42 -2.21
CA GLU A 167 1.81 -1.02 -3.54
C GLU A 167 0.33 -1.36 -3.76
N VAL A 168 -0.22 -2.29 -2.96
CA VAL A 168 -1.63 -2.74 -3.06
C VAL A 168 -2.42 -2.52 -1.78
N THR A 169 -1.93 -1.66 -0.86
CA THR A 169 -2.61 -1.36 0.40
C THR A 169 -2.87 0.14 0.59
N GLY A 170 -3.97 0.46 1.25
CA GLY A 170 -4.33 1.82 1.68
C GLY A 170 -3.85 2.14 3.09
N ILE A 171 -2.62 1.71 3.44
CA ILE A 171 -2.03 1.89 4.78
C ILE A 171 -0.69 2.60 4.63
N ALA A 172 -0.38 3.49 5.56
CA ALA A 172 0.95 4.06 5.74
C ALA A 172 1.37 3.90 7.20
N ILE A 173 2.51 3.26 7.44
CA ILE A 173 3.02 2.92 8.78
C ILE A 173 4.16 3.86 9.15
N CYS A 174 4.16 4.38 10.36
CA CYS A 174 5.24 5.18 10.92
C CYS A 174 5.51 4.88 12.40
N ASN A 175 6.71 5.21 12.82
CA ASN A 175 7.11 5.21 14.21
C ASN A 175 6.80 6.57 14.83
N LEU A 176 6.03 6.58 15.90
CA LEU A 176 5.80 7.73 16.75
C LEU A 176 6.77 7.66 17.93
N LEU A 177 7.90 8.38 17.81
CA LEU A 177 9.02 8.25 18.76
C LEU A 177 8.64 8.70 20.18
N GLU A 178 7.87 9.77 20.31
CA GLU A 178 7.40 10.27 21.60
C GLU A 178 6.46 9.28 22.30
N GLN A 179 5.58 8.62 21.55
CA GLN A 179 4.64 7.61 22.04
C GLN A 179 5.26 6.22 22.15
N GLN A 180 6.51 6.05 21.70
CA GLN A 180 7.23 4.78 21.66
C GLN A 180 6.42 3.65 21.01
N CYS A 181 5.70 3.95 19.94
CA CYS A 181 4.86 2.97 19.27
C CYS A 181 4.99 3.05 17.73
N LYS A 182 4.76 1.91 17.08
CA LYS A 182 4.59 1.80 15.62
C LYS A 182 3.10 1.73 15.34
N THR A 183 2.61 2.65 14.54
CA THR A 183 1.18 2.77 14.19
C THR A 183 1.04 3.25 12.76
N GLY A 184 -0.17 3.48 12.30
CA GLY A 184 -0.38 3.91 10.93
C GLY A 184 -1.65 4.71 10.71
N ILE A 185 -1.79 5.09 9.47
CA ILE A 185 -2.98 5.73 8.90
C ILE A 185 -3.62 4.73 7.94
N LEU A 186 -4.92 4.52 8.08
CA LEU A 186 -5.68 3.58 7.26
C LEU A 186 -6.76 4.32 6.50
N SER A 187 -6.69 4.32 5.17
CA SER A 187 -7.75 4.88 4.32
C SER A 187 -7.73 4.27 2.92
N ARG A 188 -8.91 3.95 2.37
CA ARG A 188 -9.05 3.54 0.96
C ARG A 188 -8.48 4.55 -0.03
N HIS A 189 -8.58 5.83 0.31
CA HIS A 189 -8.06 6.92 -0.52
C HIS A 189 -6.54 6.90 -0.67
N MET A 190 -5.82 6.19 0.20
CA MET A 190 -4.35 6.03 0.14
C MET A 190 -3.91 4.83 -0.71
N LEU A 191 -4.84 4.00 -1.20
CA LEU A 191 -4.50 2.91 -2.12
C LEU A 191 -3.88 3.51 -3.40
N PRO A 192 -2.66 3.09 -3.79
CA PRO A 192 -2.06 3.57 -5.03
C PRO A 192 -2.95 3.30 -6.25
N SER A 193 -3.04 4.25 -7.17
CA SER A 193 -3.86 4.12 -8.38
C SER A 193 -3.31 3.05 -9.34
N ARG A 194 -1.97 2.86 -9.31
CA ARG A 194 -1.25 1.88 -10.12
C ARG A 194 -0.13 1.26 -9.30
N ALA A 195 0.14 -0.03 -9.53
CA ALA A 195 1.33 -0.72 -9.06
C ALA A 195 2.10 -1.26 -10.27
N LEU A 196 3.39 -0.93 -10.38
CA LEU A 196 4.31 -1.46 -11.39
C LEU A 196 5.34 -2.34 -10.69
N VAL A 197 5.13 -3.63 -10.74
CA VAL A 197 5.95 -4.63 -10.04
C VAL A 197 6.90 -5.29 -11.02
N ASP A 198 8.12 -4.80 -11.04
CA ASP A 198 9.20 -5.26 -11.91
C ASP A 198 10.11 -6.22 -11.13
N PRO A 199 10.11 -7.52 -11.41
CA PRO A 199 10.95 -8.46 -10.68
C PRO A 199 12.44 -8.21 -10.84
N ASP A 200 12.89 -7.54 -11.92
CA ASP A 200 14.31 -7.25 -12.13
C ASP A 200 14.92 -6.39 -11.02
N VAL A 201 14.10 -5.58 -10.34
CA VAL A 201 14.60 -4.73 -9.24
C VAL A 201 15.08 -5.52 -8.03
N THR A 202 14.64 -6.76 -7.87
CA THR A 202 15.03 -7.62 -6.75
C THR A 202 16.46 -8.13 -6.85
N HIS A 203 17.06 -8.12 -8.05
CA HIS A 203 18.44 -8.57 -8.28
C HIS A 203 19.49 -7.77 -7.50
N THR A 204 19.18 -6.57 -7.07
CA THR A 204 20.11 -5.71 -6.31
C THR A 204 19.93 -5.81 -4.80
N LEU A 205 18.97 -6.58 -4.33
CA LEU A 205 18.72 -6.77 -2.90
C LEU A 205 19.80 -7.63 -2.25
N SER A 206 20.20 -7.25 -1.04
CA SER A 206 21.07 -8.09 -0.25
C SER A 206 20.35 -9.36 0.23
N SER A 207 21.09 -10.43 0.48
CA SER A 207 20.52 -11.69 0.99
C SER A 207 19.74 -11.52 2.29
N ALA A 208 20.15 -10.60 3.15
CA ALA A 208 19.42 -10.27 4.39
C ALA A 208 18.05 -9.64 4.09
N VAL A 209 17.98 -8.73 3.13
CA VAL A 209 16.72 -8.11 2.73
C VAL A 209 15.82 -9.13 2.02
N ILE A 210 16.37 -9.98 1.17
CA ILE A 210 15.61 -11.07 0.52
C ILE A 210 15.00 -12.00 1.57
N ALA A 211 15.80 -12.43 2.57
CA ALA A 211 15.29 -13.27 3.64
C ALA A 211 14.19 -12.59 4.46
N ALA A 212 14.38 -11.31 4.84
CA ALA A 212 13.37 -10.54 5.56
C ALA A 212 12.07 -10.43 4.75
N ASN A 213 12.15 -10.13 3.46
CA ASN A 213 11.00 -10.07 2.56
C ASN A 213 10.30 -11.44 2.44
N GLY A 214 11.05 -12.52 2.34
CA GLY A 214 10.48 -13.88 2.28
C GLY A 214 9.70 -14.24 3.54
N PHE A 215 10.22 -13.92 4.72
CA PHE A 215 9.52 -14.14 5.98
C PHE A 215 8.32 -13.21 6.14
N ASP A 216 8.39 -11.98 5.67
CA ASP A 216 7.27 -11.03 5.68
C ASP A 216 6.13 -11.54 4.78
N ALA A 217 6.44 -11.95 3.54
CA ALA A 217 5.48 -12.56 2.63
C ALA A 217 4.85 -13.84 3.20
N LEU A 218 5.66 -14.69 3.85
CA LEU A 218 5.17 -15.90 4.53
C LEU A 218 4.21 -15.54 5.67
N SER A 219 4.56 -14.55 6.50
CA SER A 219 3.71 -14.08 7.60
C SER A 219 2.37 -13.56 7.08
N HIS A 220 2.39 -12.72 6.05
CA HIS A 220 1.16 -12.20 5.43
C HIS A 220 0.27 -13.32 4.88
N ALA A 221 0.85 -14.31 4.21
CA ALA A 221 0.09 -15.44 3.68
C ALA A 221 -0.54 -16.29 4.81
N LEU A 222 0.21 -16.56 5.88
CA LEU A 222 -0.29 -17.28 7.05
C LEU A 222 -1.38 -16.49 7.78
N GLU A 223 -1.14 -15.21 8.05
CA GLU A 223 -2.10 -14.35 8.73
C GLU A 223 -3.41 -14.21 7.94
N SER A 224 -3.30 -13.99 6.63
CA SER A 224 -4.47 -13.92 5.75
C SER A 224 -5.25 -15.23 5.76
N TYR A 225 -4.57 -16.38 5.65
CA TYR A 225 -5.22 -17.70 5.59
C TYR A 225 -5.85 -18.11 6.93
N THR A 226 -5.23 -17.72 8.06
CA THR A 226 -5.71 -18.05 9.40
C THR A 226 -6.65 -16.99 9.99
N ALA A 227 -6.82 -15.85 9.32
CA ALA A 227 -7.70 -14.80 9.78
C ALA A 227 -9.15 -15.30 9.98
N ARG A 228 -9.86 -14.66 10.91
CA ARG A 228 -11.27 -14.94 11.12
C ARG A 228 -12.06 -14.65 9.83
N PRO A 229 -12.92 -15.57 9.36
CA PRO A 229 -13.72 -15.35 8.16
C PRO A 229 -14.59 -14.08 8.24
N HIS A 230 -14.78 -13.40 7.10
CA HIS A 230 -15.62 -12.19 7.01
C HIS A 230 -17.03 -12.42 7.54
N SER A 231 -17.62 -13.59 7.24
CA SER A 231 -18.95 -13.98 7.71
C SER A 231 -19.06 -14.20 9.23
N ALA A 232 -17.92 -14.38 9.92
CA ALA A 232 -17.86 -14.59 11.36
C ALA A 232 -17.42 -13.31 12.14
N LYS A 233 -17.04 -12.24 11.43
CA LYS A 233 -16.74 -10.93 12.06
C LYS A 233 -18.03 -10.15 12.29
N PRO A 234 -18.16 -9.42 13.42
CA PRO A 234 -19.30 -8.52 13.63
C PRO A 234 -19.41 -7.51 12.49
N LYS A 235 -20.63 -7.31 12.00
CA LYS A 235 -20.90 -6.26 11.02
C LYS A 235 -20.79 -4.88 11.70
N THR A 236 -20.00 -3.99 11.13
CA THR A 236 -19.69 -2.67 11.71
C THR A 236 -20.54 -1.55 11.11
N TYR A 237 -21.50 -1.87 10.25
CA TYR A 237 -22.40 -0.91 9.59
C TYR A 237 -23.81 -1.49 9.52
N GLU A 238 -24.80 -0.60 9.44
CA GLU A 238 -26.21 -0.97 9.37
C GLU A 238 -26.70 -1.17 7.93
N GLY A 239 -27.74 -1.97 7.78
CA GLY A 239 -28.39 -2.20 6.50
C GLY A 239 -27.51 -2.92 5.46
N HIS A 240 -27.63 -2.50 4.18
CA HIS A 240 -26.89 -3.06 3.03
C HIS A 240 -25.93 -2.05 2.39
N ASP A 241 -25.45 -1.07 3.16
CA ASP A 241 -24.50 -0.06 2.67
C ASP A 241 -23.07 -0.66 2.57
N GLY A 242 -22.82 -1.38 1.48
CA GLY A 242 -21.52 -2.01 1.21
C GLY A 242 -20.35 -1.03 1.10
N ALA A 243 -20.59 0.26 0.86
CA ALA A 243 -19.55 1.28 0.85
C ALA A 243 -18.92 1.51 2.23
N LYS A 244 -19.64 1.15 3.29
CA LYS A 244 -19.18 1.23 4.69
C LYS A 244 -18.47 -0.02 5.19
N ARG A 245 -18.28 -1.05 4.35
CA ARG A 245 -17.47 -2.20 4.76
C ARG A 245 -16.09 -1.77 5.20
N PRO A 246 -15.56 -2.29 6.32
CA PRO A 246 -14.19 -1.98 6.73
C PRO A 246 -13.18 -2.51 5.71
N MET A 247 -12.00 -1.89 5.62
CA MET A 247 -10.93 -2.41 4.74
C MET A 247 -10.47 -3.80 5.18
N ASN A 248 -10.36 -4.01 6.50
CA ASN A 248 -10.04 -5.34 7.05
C ASN A 248 -11.33 -6.13 7.31
N GLN A 249 -11.75 -6.89 6.32
CA GLN A 249 -12.98 -7.69 6.39
C GLN A 249 -12.75 -9.09 6.98
N GLY A 250 -11.54 -9.59 6.98
CA GLY A 250 -11.20 -10.97 7.37
C GLY A 250 -11.04 -11.90 6.16
N ALA A 251 -10.74 -13.17 6.44
CA ALA A 251 -10.52 -14.16 5.39
C ALA A 251 -11.78 -14.35 4.53
N ASN A 252 -11.57 -14.54 3.24
CA ASN A 252 -12.61 -14.77 2.25
C ASN A 252 -12.07 -15.66 1.11
N LEU A 253 -12.94 -16.09 0.22
CA LEU A 253 -12.57 -17.00 -0.86
C LEU A 253 -11.43 -16.45 -1.74
N TRP A 254 -11.45 -15.15 -2.03
CA TRP A 254 -10.42 -14.50 -2.85
C TRP A 254 -9.07 -14.47 -2.13
N SER A 255 -9.03 -14.01 -0.88
CA SER A 255 -7.80 -13.97 -0.09
C SER A 255 -7.22 -15.36 0.17
N ASP A 256 -8.07 -16.38 0.39
CA ASP A 256 -7.61 -17.74 0.60
C ASP A 256 -6.95 -18.36 -0.63
N MET A 257 -7.44 -18.06 -1.84
CA MET A 257 -6.81 -18.53 -3.08
C MET A 257 -5.39 -17.99 -3.19
N GLY A 258 -5.21 -16.67 -2.99
CA GLY A 258 -3.90 -16.03 -3.04
C GLY A 258 -2.96 -16.51 -1.93
N ALA A 259 -3.44 -16.58 -0.70
CA ALA A 259 -2.65 -17.01 0.45
C ALA A 259 -2.17 -18.46 0.31
N ARG A 260 -3.04 -19.37 -0.12
CA ARG A 260 -2.67 -20.78 -0.34
C ARG A 260 -1.61 -20.94 -1.43
N GLU A 261 -1.74 -20.21 -2.54
CA GLU A 261 -0.75 -20.27 -3.61
C GLU A 261 0.59 -19.67 -3.19
N ALA A 262 0.57 -18.54 -2.45
CA ALA A 262 1.78 -17.96 -1.87
C ALA A 262 2.49 -18.94 -0.94
N LEU A 263 1.75 -19.60 -0.03
CA LEU A 263 2.32 -20.62 0.87
C LEU A 263 2.90 -21.82 0.10
N ARG A 264 2.24 -22.24 -0.97
CA ARG A 264 2.72 -23.34 -1.82
C ARG A 264 4.04 -22.98 -2.51
N ILE A 265 4.13 -21.79 -3.10
CA ILE A 265 5.33 -21.31 -3.80
C ILE A 265 6.49 -21.15 -2.81
N ILE A 266 6.27 -20.46 -1.68
CA ILE A 266 7.31 -20.25 -0.66
C ILE A 266 7.81 -21.59 -0.10
N GLY A 267 6.89 -22.55 0.14
CA GLY A 267 7.26 -23.86 0.67
C GLY A 267 8.03 -24.74 -0.33
N GLN A 268 7.98 -24.44 -1.61
CA GLN A 268 8.77 -25.15 -2.64
C GLN A 268 10.19 -24.60 -2.81
N GLY A 269 10.53 -23.48 -2.17
CA GLY A 269 11.87 -22.89 -2.21
C GLY A 269 12.24 -22.34 -3.59
N THR A 270 11.29 -21.86 -4.36
CA THR A 270 11.48 -21.29 -5.71
C THR A 270 11.67 -19.79 -5.66
#